data_485161ff8eb750efb970dfe0765844b2
#
_entry.id   485161ff8eb750efb970dfe0765844b2
#
_cell.length_a   1.000
_cell.length_b   1.000
_cell.length_c   1.000
_cell.angle_alpha   90.00
_cell.angle_beta   90.00
_cell.angle_gamma   90.00
#
_symmetry.space_group_name_H-M   'P 1'
#
loop_
_entity.id
_entity.type
_entity.pdbx_description
1 polymer ?
#
loop_
_entity_poly.entity_id
_entity_poly.type
_entity_poly.pdbx_seq_one_letter_code
_entity_poly.pdbx_strand_id
1 'polypeptide(L)'
;MQKIFVVEDDHVIREQLSKHLEMWNYEVFCSTDFQYVLKDFEEFKPNLVLLDIKLPFYDGYYWCSEIRKISDVPIVFLSSASDNMNQVMAMHLGADDFIAKPFSMELLIAKLQAILRRTYATSESHYIEHKGLSLNTDNYKISYEDKTQDLTKNEFRILLTLMQNKGKIISRDFLMQKLWNTDVFIDDNTLTVNMTRLRKKIESLGLENYIITKKGSGYMV
;
A
#
# COMPACT_ATOMS: atom_id res chain seq x y z
N MET A 1 -9.44 -2.51 4.47
CA MET A 1 -8.02 -2.07 4.46
C MET A 1 -7.18 -3.32 4.56
N GLN A 2 -6.15 -3.50 3.72
CA GLN A 2 -5.28 -4.68 3.78
C GLN A 2 -4.29 -4.55 4.93
N LYS A 3 -4.02 -5.66 5.60
CA LYS A 3 -3.21 -5.75 6.81
C LYS A 3 -1.81 -6.28 6.49
N ILE A 4 -0.79 -5.56 6.88
CA ILE A 4 0.62 -5.95 6.70
C ILE A 4 1.24 -6.21 8.08
N PHE A 5 1.75 -7.42 8.26
CA PHE A 5 2.48 -7.81 9.46
C PHE A 5 3.98 -7.68 9.22
N VAL A 6 4.67 -6.94 10.06
CA VAL A 6 6.10 -6.65 9.93
C VAL A 6 6.84 -7.31 11.09
N VAL A 7 7.82 -8.16 10.76
CA VAL A 7 8.72 -8.80 11.71
C VAL A 7 10.15 -8.41 11.34
N GLU A 8 10.66 -7.39 12.01
CA GLU A 8 11.95 -6.74 11.77
C GLU A 8 12.52 -6.29 13.11
N ASP A 9 13.75 -6.67 13.44
CA ASP A 9 14.37 -6.33 14.72
C ASP A 9 15.01 -4.94 14.73
N ASP A 10 15.51 -4.47 13.57
CA ASP A 10 16.01 -3.11 13.45
C ASP A 10 14.88 -2.09 13.60
N HIS A 11 14.93 -1.35 14.70
CA HIS A 11 13.92 -0.35 15.05
C HIS A 11 13.76 0.74 13.98
N VAL A 12 14.87 1.17 13.34
CA VAL A 12 14.84 2.25 12.34
C VAL A 12 14.14 1.76 11.08
N ILE A 13 14.49 0.56 10.60
CA ILE A 13 13.84 -0.06 9.44
C ILE A 13 12.35 -0.29 9.74
N ARG A 14 12.04 -0.83 10.90
CA ARG A 14 10.66 -1.12 11.34
C ARG A 14 9.78 0.14 11.37
N GLU A 15 10.28 1.25 11.95
CA GLU A 15 9.54 2.52 11.94
C GLU A 15 9.35 3.08 10.53
N GLN A 16 10.37 3.03 9.69
CA GLN A 16 10.25 3.49 8.31
C GLN A 16 9.24 2.67 7.53
N LEU A 17 9.28 1.34 7.67
CA LEU A 17 8.30 0.44 7.05
C LEU A 17 6.88 0.80 7.49
N SER A 18 6.63 0.88 8.81
CA SER A 18 5.30 1.21 9.34
C SER A 18 4.78 2.53 8.78
N LYS A 19 5.55 3.61 8.91
CA LYS A 19 5.15 4.94 8.41
C LYS A 19 4.83 4.94 6.91
N HIS A 20 5.68 4.32 6.10
CA HIS A 20 5.47 4.30 4.65
C HIS A 20 4.29 3.42 4.24
N LEU A 21 4.11 2.26 4.85
CA LEU A 21 2.99 1.39 4.57
C LEU A 21 1.65 2.02 4.98
N GLU A 22 1.59 2.68 6.13
CA GLU A 22 0.41 3.43 6.59
C GLU A 22 0.05 4.58 5.63
N MET A 23 1.05 5.30 5.08
CA MET A 23 0.81 6.31 4.06
C MET A 23 0.21 5.74 2.77
N TRP A 24 0.45 4.45 2.48
CA TRP A 24 -0.17 3.72 1.38
C TRP A 24 -1.49 3.05 1.77
N ASN A 25 -2.05 3.45 2.92
CA ASN A 25 -3.34 2.98 3.38
C ASN A 25 -3.40 1.48 3.73
N TYR A 26 -2.28 0.92 4.18
CA TYR A 26 -2.24 -0.37 4.84
C TYR A 26 -2.47 -0.20 6.35
N GLU A 27 -3.09 -1.19 6.97
CA GLU A 27 -3.07 -1.37 8.42
C GLU A 27 -1.82 -2.16 8.77
N VAL A 28 -0.96 -1.62 9.63
CA VAL A 28 0.34 -2.21 9.91
C VAL A 28 0.43 -2.62 11.37
N PHE A 29 0.90 -3.82 11.61
CA PHE A 29 1.31 -4.28 12.93
C PHE A 29 2.76 -4.75 12.87
N CYS A 30 3.59 -4.25 13.78
CA CYS A 30 4.98 -4.63 13.90
C CYS A 30 5.15 -5.48 15.16
N SER A 31 5.58 -6.75 15.01
CA SER A 31 5.95 -7.56 16.16
C SER A 31 7.19 -7.01 16.84
N THR A 32 7.16 -6.97 18.16
CA THR A 32 8.27 -6.55 19.01
C THR A 32 8.75 -7.65 19.94
N ASP A 33 7.99 -8.74 20.06
CA ASP A 33 8.37 -9.92 20.81
C ASP A 33 8.67 -11.08 19.86
N PHE A 34 9.95 -11.24 19.57
CA PHE A 34 10.45 -12.24 18.62
C PHE A 34 10.41 -13.68 19.14
N GLN A 35 9.93 -13.92 20.36
CA GLN A 35 9.66 -15.26 20.89
C GLN A 35 8.23 -15.74 20.57
N TYR A 36 7.32 -14.80 20.32
CA TYR A 36 5.89 -15.10 20.15
C TYR A 36 5.29 -14.55 18.86
N VAL A 37 6.09 -14.45 17.80
CA VAL A 37 5.67 -13.92 16.48
C VAL A 37 4.39 -14.60 15.95
N LEU A 38 4.25 -15.91 16.16
CA LEU A 38 3.06 -16.65 15.72
C LEU A 38 1.79 -16.21 16.44
N LYS A 39 1.87 -15.88 17.73
CA LYS A 39 0.74 -15.34 18.50
C LYS A 39 0.27 -14.01 17.93
N ASP A 40 1.19 -13.08 17.69
CA ASP A 40 0.89 -11.77 17.09
C ASP A 40 0.27 -11.94 15.70
N PHE A 41 0.79 -12.89 14.92
CA PHE A 41 0.27 -13.23 13.60
C PHE A 41 -1.19 -13.71 13.66
N GLU A 42 -1.51 -14.65 14.55
CA GLU A 42 -2.86 -15.19 14.70
C GLU A 42 -3.88 -14.15 15.19
N GLU A 43 -3.45 -13.26 16.10
CA GLU A 43 -4.28 -12.17 16.61
C GLU A 43 -4.53 -11.09 15.55
N PHE A 44 -3.51 -10.70 14.81
CA PHE A 44 -3.61 -9.65 13.81
C PHE A 44 -4.29 -10.10 12.51
N LYS A 45 -4.13 -11.36 12.11
CA LYS A 45 -4.67 -11.94 10.86
C LYS A 45 -4.32 -11.12 9.63
N PRO A 46 -3.03 -11.04 9.26
CA PRO A 46 -2.56 -10.21 8.16
C PRO A 46 -2.97 -10.74 6.78
N ASN A 47 -2.91 -9.85 5.79
CA ASN A 47 -3.02 -10.20 4.38
C ASN A 47 -1.63 -10.41 3.73
N LEU A 48 -0.56 -9.98 4.38
CA LEU A 48 0.82 -10.19 3.93
C LEU A 48 1.77 -10.03 5.11
N VAL A 49 2.84 -10.82 5.11
CA VAL A 49 3.93 -10.76 6.10
C VAL A 49 5.19 -10.23 5.44
N LEU A 50 5.81 -9.22 6.05
CA LEU A 50 7.19 -8.82 5.81
C LEU A 50 8.05 -9.41 6.92
N LEU A 51 9.03 -10.23 6.58
CA LEU A 51 9.77 -11.05 7.52
C LEU A 51 11.27 -10.90 7.31
N ASP A 52 11.96 -10.32 8.29
CA ASP A 52 13.43 -10.34 8.24
C ASP A 52 13.95 -11.77 8.46
N ILE A 53 15.03 -12.10 7.77
CA ILE A 53 15.72 -13.39 7.96
C ILE A 53 16.47 -13.40 9.29
N LYS A 54 17.14 -12.31 9.63
CA LYS A 54 17.97 -12.22 10.83
C LYS A 54 17.16 -11.64 11.98
N LEU A 55 16.61 -12.52 12.79
CA LEU A 55 15.84 -12.15 13.97
C LEU A 55 16.47 -12.75 15.22
N PRO A 56 16.29 -12.13 16.39
CA PRO A 56 16.69 -12.72 17.67
C PRO A 56 15.85 -13.94 18.00
N PHE A 57 16.44 -14.91 18.74
CA PHE A 57 15.88 -16.19 19.17
C PHE A 57 15.68 -17.19 18.04
N TYR A 58 14.75 -16.96 17.12
CA TYR A 58 14.45 -17.80 15.97
C TYR A 58 14.55 -16.96 14.71
N ASP A 59 15.19 -17.46 13.68
CA ASP A 59 15.34 -16.77 12.41
C ASP A 59 14.02 -16.68 11.62
N GLY A 60 14.02 -15.87 10.56
CA GLY A 60 12.84 -15.72 9.71
C GLY A 60 12.42 -17.00 9.00
N TYR A 61 13.36 -17.92 8.75
CA TYR A 61 13.05 -19.22 8.12
C TYR A 61 12.22 -20.10 9.03
N TYR A 62 12.56 -20.11 10.32
CA TYR A 62 11.75 -20.79 11.33
C TYR A 62 10.33 -20.24 11.36
N TRP A 63 10.18 -18.91 11.44
CA TRP A 63 8.85 -18.30 11.49
C TRP A 63 8.06 -18.50 10.19
N CYS A 64 8.71 -18.46 9.04
CA CYS A 64 8.08 -18.81 7.77
C CYS A 64 7.49 -20.24 7.81
N SER A 65 8.30 -21.22 8.26
CA SER A 65 7.84 -22.59 8.41
C SER A 65 6.67 -22.73 9.38
N GLU A 66 6.70 -22.03 10.52
CA GLU A 66 5.60 -22.09 11.50
C GLU A 66 4.30 -21.46 10.94
N ILE A 67 4.42 -20.30 10.29
CA ILE A 67 3.26 -19.66 9.64
C ILE A 67 2.68 -20.56 8.54
N ARG A 68 3.52 -21.21 7.73
CA ARG A 68 3.07 -22.10 6.65
C ARG A 68 2.32 -23.34 7.13
N LYS A 69 2.49 -23.76 8.38
CA LYS A 69 1.68 -24.84 8.96
C LYS A 69 0.21 -24.48 9.15
N ILE A 70 -0.09 -23.19 9.21
CA ILE A 70 -1.44 -22.69 9.56
C ILE A 70 -2.01 -21.70 8.54
N SER A 71 -1.21 -21.21 7.57
CA SER A 71 -1.67 -20.16 6.65
C SER A 71 -0.88 -20.13 5.35
N ASP A 72 -1.61 -19.87 4.24
CA ASP A 72 -1.05 -19.58 2.91
C ASP A 72 -0.90 -18.09 2.63
N VAL A 73 -0.94 -17.25 3.68
CA VAL A 73 -0.74 -15.80 3.55
C VAL A 73 0.60 -15.50 2.86
N PRO A 74 0.68 -14.57 1.89
CA PRO A 74 1.94 -14.27 1.25
C PRO A 74 2.98 -13.76 2.23
N ILE A 75 4.21 -14.30 2.13
CA ILE A 75 5.38 -13.94 2.94
C ILE A 75 6.46 -13.39 2.01
N VAL A 76 6.93 -12.18 2.31
CA VAL A 76 8.04 -11.52 1.63
C VAL A 76 9.20 -11.38 2.61
N PHE A 77 10.33 -12.00 2.28
CA PHE A 77 11.52 -11.85 3.09
C PHE A 77 12.22 -10.51 2.87
N LEU A 78 12.71 -9.94 3.95
CA LEU A 78 13.69 -8.85 3.95
C LEU A 78 15.06 -9.46 4.25
N SER A 79 16.04 -9.26 3.38
CA SER A 79 17.33 -9.94 3.49
C SER A 79 18.49 -8.99 3.21
N SER A 80 19.62 -9.15 3.91
CA SER A 80 20.87 -8.49 3.52
C SER A 80 21.38 -9.05 2.19
N ALA A 81 21.78 -8.17 1.26
CA ALA A 81 22.06 -8.44 -0.16
C ALA A 81 23.17 -9.47 -0.48
N SER A 82 23.87 -10.01 0.50
CA SER A 82 25.08 -10.81 0.32
C SER A 82 24.85 -12.32 0.10
N ASP A 83 23.60 -12.79 0.04
CA ASP A 83 23.32 -14.22 0.17
C ASP A 83 22.36 -14.77 -0.86
N ASN A 84 22.88 -15.05 -2.08
CA ASN A 84 22.12 -15.77 -3.12
C ASN A 84 21.61 -17.12 -2.62
N MET A 85 22.29 -17.74 -1.68
CA MET A 85 21.91 -19.03 -1.10
C MET A 85 20.68 -18.90 -0.19
N ASN A 86 20.54 -17.78 0.48
CA ASN A 86 19.37 -17.46 1.31
C ASN A 86 18.09 -17.24 0.48
N GLN A 87 18.22 -16.73 -0.74
CA GLN A 87 17.09 -16.54 -1.65
C GLN A 87 16.49 -17.88 -2.11
N VAL A 88 17.36 -18.82 -2.49
CA VAL A 88 16.93 -20.17 -2.90
C VAL A 88 16.26 -20.87 -1.71
N MET A 89 16.83 -20.76 -0.51
CA MET A 89 16.27 -21.35 0.69
C MET A 89 14.92 -20.76 1.07
N ALA A 90 14.77 -19.43 0.98
CA ALA A 90 13.51 -18.72 1.21
C ALA A 90 12.40 -19.24 0.31
N MET A 91 12.66 -19.40 -0.98
CA MET A 91 11.68 -19.93 -1.95
C MET A 91 11.32 -21.38 -1.68
N HIS A 92 12.29 -22.22 -1.29
CA HIS A 92 12.02 -23.61 -0.90
C HIS A 92 11.14 -23.73 0.35
N LEU A 93 11.21 -22.77 1.26
CA LEU A 93 10.39 -22.72 2.47
C LEU A 93 9.00 -22.10 2.24
N GLY A 94 8.67 -21.76 1.00
CA GLY A 94 7.35 -21.26 0.64
C GLY A 94 7.19 -19.75 0.74
N ALA A 95 8.27 -18.99 0.62
CA ALA A 95 8.18 -17.54 0.45
C ALA A 95 7.62 -17.18 -0.93
N ASP A 96 6.88 -16.09 -1.01
CA ASP A 96 6.30 -15.59 -2.27
C ASP A 96 7.24 -14.64 -3.00
N ASP A 97 8.10 -13.95 -2.28
CA ASP A 97 9.13 -13.05 -2.83
C ASP A 97 10.18 -12.72 -1.75
N PHE A 98 11.23 -12.01 -2.18
CA PHE A 98 12.20 -11.44 -1.26
C PHE A 98 12.63 -10.05 -1.73
N ILE A 99 13.15 -9.25 -0.78
CA ILE A 99 13.65 -7.89 -1.02
C ILE A 99 14.99 -7.74 -0.32
N ALA A 100 16.04 -7.45 -1.12
CA ALA A 100 17.38 -7.26 -0.61
C ALA A 100 17.54 -5.88 0.06
N LYS A 101 18.10 -5.84 1.27
CA LYS A 101 18.50 -4.61 1.96
C LYS A 101 19.88 -4.12 1.43
N PRO A 102 20.08 -2.82 1.15
CA PRO A 102 19.11 -1.73 1.27
C PRO A 102 18.12 -1.70 0.08
N PHE A 103 16.87 -1.36 0.34
CA PHE A 103 15.81 -1.27 -0.68
C PHE A 103 15.16 0.12 -0.70
N SER A 104 14.61 0.49 -1.85
CA SER A 104 13.76 1.67 -1.93
C SER A 104 12.31 1.32 -1.53
N MET A 105 11.63 2.26 -0.88
CA MET A 105 10.23 2.07 -0.48
C MET A 105 9.30 1.92 -1.69
N GLU A 106 9.63 2.57 -2.82
CA GLU A 106 8.88 2.41 -4.08
C GLU A 106 8.92 0.98 -4.58
N LEU A 107 10.10 0.34 -4.56
CA LEU A 107 10.27 -1.05 -4.97
C LEU A 107 9.49 -1.98 -4.03
N LEU A 108 9.60 -1.77 -2.72
CA LEU A 108 8.85 -2.53 -1.72
C LEU A 108 7.35 -2.45 -2.01
N ILE A 109 6.79 -1.25 -2.09
CA ILE A 109 5.35 -1.05 -2.33
C ILE A 109 4.89 -1.68 -3.64
N ALA A 110 5.66 -1.51 -4.73
CA ALA A 110 5.33 -2.11 -6.02
C ALA A 110 5.24 -3.66 -5.93
N LYS A 111 6.20 -4.29 -5.25
CA LYS A 111 6.18 -5.74 -5.01
C LYS A 111 5.01 -6.18 -4.15
N LEU A 112 4.74 -5.49 -3.03
CA LEU A 112 3.61 -5.82 -2.16
C LEU A 112 2.27 -5.71 -2.90
N GLN A 113 2.07 -4.65 -3.67
CA GLN A 113 0.86 -4.49 -4.49
C GLN A 113 0.70 -5.62 -5.51
N ALA A 114 1.79 -6.03 -6.18
CA ALA A 114 1.75 -7.12 -7.14
C ALA A 114 1.38 -8.46 -6.48
N ILE A 115 1.93 -8.74 -5.30
CA ILE A 115 1.67 -9.97 -4.55
C ILE A 115 0.22 -9.97 -4.02
N LEU A 116 -0.20 -8.90 -3.33
CA LEU A 116 -1.55 -8.78 -2.79
C LEU A 116 -2.62 -8.89 -3.89
N ARG A 117 -2.36 -8.26 -5.05
CA ARG A 117 -3.21 -8.42 -6.23
C ARG A 117 -3.32 -9.87 -6.67
N ARG A 118 -2.20 -10.56 -6.85
CA ARG A 118 -2.17 -11.97 -7.30
C ARG A 118 -2.89 -12.90 -6.31
N THR A 119 -2.75 -12.65 -5.01
CA THR A 119 -3.30 -13.52 -3.96
C THR A 119 -4.78 -13.26 -3.69
N TYR A 120 -5.20 -11.99 -3.70
CA TYR A 120 -6.56 -11.60 -3.25
C TYR A 120 -7.42 -11.01 -4.36
N ALA A 121 -6.95 -11.00 -5.62
CA ALA A 121 -7.75 -10.51 -6.71
C ALA A 121 -8.93 -11.45 -7.00
N THR A 122 -10.06 -11.14 -6.41
CA THR A 122 -11.34 -11.38 -7.04
C THR A 122 -11.58 -10.25 -8.03
N SER A 123 -12.24 -10.52 -9.15
CA SER A 123 -12.48 -9.55 -10.24
C SER A 123 -13.12 -8.23 -9.78
N GLU A 124 -13.60 -8.14 -8.56
CA GLU A 124 -14.22 -6.95 -7.95
C GLU A 124 -13.23 -6.07 -7.14
N SER A 125 -12.04 -6.56 -6.77
CA SER A 125 -11.13 -5.85 -5.86
C SER A 125 -10.26 -4.77 -6.52
N HIS A 126 -10.26 -4.71 -7.85
CA HIS A 126 -9.43 -3.76 -8.61
C HIS A 126 -10.10 -2.41 -8.86
N TYR A 127 -11.36 -2.29 -8.49
CA TYR A 127 -12.15 -1.10 -8.75
C TYR A 127 -12.74 -0.52 -7.47
N ILE A 128 -12.63 0.78 -7.33
CA ILE A 128 -13.36 1.52 -6.31
C ILE A 128 -14.41 2.33 -7.03
N GLU A 129 -15.68 2.12 -6.69
CA GLU A 129 -16.80 2.81 -7.32
C GLU A 129 -17.47 3.82 -6.40
N HIS A 130 -17.78 4.97 -6.96
CA HIS A 130 -18.59 5.99 -6.30
C HIS A 130 -19.31 6.86 -7.34
N LYS A 131 -20.62 7.01 -7.20
CA LYS A 131 -21.49 7.78 -8.11
C LYS A 131 -21.29 7.43 -9.59
N GLY A 132 -21.07 6.13 -9.88
CA GLY A 132 -20.87 5.62 -11.24
C GLY A 132 -19.42 5.77 -11.77
N LEU A 133 -18.58 6.58 -11.13
CA LEU A 133 -17.15 6.63 -11.48
C LEU A 133 -16.45 5.42 -10.88
N SER A 134 -15.75 4.65 -11.72
CA SER A 134 -14.93 3.52 -11.33
C SER A 134 -13.44 3.89 -11.43
N LEU A 135 -12.68 3.68 -10.37
CA LEU A 135 -11.25 3.86 -10.30
C LEU A 135 -10.57 2.50 -10.27
N ASN A 136 -9.80 2.18 -11.31
CA ASN A 136 -8.96 0.98 -11.31
C ASN A 136 -7.66 1.27 -10.56
N THR A 137 -7.42 0.50 -9.48
CA THR A 137 -6.28 0.70 -8.60
C THR A 137 -4.94 0.16 -9.15
N ASP A 138 -4.99 -0.68 -10.19
CA ASP A 138 -3.81 -1.33 -10.73
C ASP A 138 -3.12 -0.52 -11.82
N ASN A 139 -3.91 0.12 -12.67
CA ASN A 139 -3.41 0.80 -13.87
C ASN A 139 -3.66 2.31 -13.88
N TYR A 140 -4.17 2.85 -12.75
CA TYR A 140 -4.44 4.28 -12.56
C TYR A 140 -5.42 4.85 -13.59
N LYS A 141 -6.41 4.05 -13.98
CA LYS A 141 -7.45 4.48 -14.91
C LYS A 141 -8.75 4.77 -14.18
N ILE A 142 -9.46 5.76 -14.68
CA ILE A 142 -10.85 6.00 -14.31
C ILE A 142 -11.76 5.70 -15.49
N SER A 143 -12.95 5.18 -15.19
CA SER A 143 -13.99 4.93 -16.18
C SER A 143 -15.34 5.40 -15.68
N TYR A 144 -16.14 5.89 -16.61
CA TYR A 144 -17.54 6.25 -16.41
C TYR A 144 -18.29 5.93 -17.68
N GLU A 145 -19.32 5.09 -17.58
CA GLU A 145 -19.98 4.50 -18.75
C GLU A 145 -18.94 3.83 -19.67
N ASP A 146 -18.94 4.14 -20.97
CA ASP A 146 -18.03 3.57 -21.97
C ASP A 146 -16.73 4.37 -22.15
N LYS A 147 -16.50 5.42 -21.35
CA LYS A 147 -15.31 6.28 -21.46
C LYS A 147 -14.28 5.97 -20.39
N THR A 148 -13.01 6.08 -20.76
CA THR A 148 -11.87 5.89 -19.85
C THR A 148 -10.86 7.02 -19.96
N GLN A 149 -10.15 7.31 -18.86
CA GLN A 149 -9.06 8.27 -18.80
C GLN A 149 -7.92 7.74 -17.92
N ASP A 150 -6.67 7.99 -18.33
CA ASP A 150 -5.49 7.68 -17.53
C ASP A 150 -5.25 8.81 -16.52
N LEU A 151 -4.88 8.41 -15.30
CA LEU A 151 -4.45 9.34 -14.25
C LEU A 151 -2.93 9.32 -14.09
N THR A 152 -2.37 10.48 -13.78
CA THR A 152 -1.02 10.54 -13.22
C THR A 152 -1.01 9.97 -11.80
N LYS A 153 0.15 9.59 -11.29
CA LYS A 153 0.32 9.06 -9.93
C LYS A 153 -0.28 9.97 -8.85
N ASN A 154 -0.13 11.28 -8.99
CA ASN A 154 -0.68 12.25 -8.04
C ASN A 154 -2.20 12.39 -8.15
N GLU A 155 -2.74 12.47 -9.36
CA GLU A 155 -4.19 12.49 -9.60
C GLU A 155 -4.86 11.23 -9.06
N PHE A 156 -4.24 10.05 -9.27
CA PHE A 156 -4.70 8.78 -8.74
C PHE A 156 -4.72 8.80 -7.20
N ARG A 157 -3.65 9.23 -6.53
CA ARG A 157 -3.58 9.29 -5.06
C ARG A 157 -4.64 10.23 -4.47
N ILE A 158 -4.86 11.39 -5.10
CA ILE A 158 -5.90 12.33 -4.68
C ILE A 158 -7.27 11.65 -4.78
N LEU A 159 -7.59 11.10 -5.95
CA LEU A 159 -8.90 10.50 -6.18
C LEU A 159 -9.13 9.28 -5.29
N LEU A 160 -8.14 8.41 -5.16
CA LEU A 160 -8.19 7.26 -4.27
C LEU A 160 -8.51 7.66 -2.82
N THR A 161 -7.79 8.68 -2.32
CA THR A 161 -8.00 9.19 -0.95
C THR A 161 -9.43 9.73 -0.77
N LEU A 162 -9.94 10.47 -1.75
CA LEU A 162 -11.30 11.01 -1.70
C LEU A 162 -12.36 9.90 -1.77
N MET A 163 -12.21 8.94 -2.67
CA MET A 163 -13.18 7.83 -2.84
C MET A 163 -13.19 6.87 -1.65
N GLN A 164 -12.03 6.61 -1.02
CA GLN A 164 -11.96 5.82 0.21
C GLN A 164 -12.62 6.52 1.41
N ASN A 165 -12.73 7.84 1.37
CA ASN A 165 -13.37 8.67 2.39
C ASN A 165 -14.63 9.36 1.86
N LYS A 166 -15.37 8.69 0.98
CA LYS A 166 -16.59 9.23 0.37
C LYS A 166 -17.56 9.80 1.40
N GLY A 167 -18.12 10.96 1.09
CA GLY A 167 -19.02 11.68 1.97
C GLY A 167 -18.36 12.47 3.11
N LYS A 168 -17.02 12.38 3.27
CA LYS A 168 -16.26 13.14 4.27
C LYS A 168 -15.45 14.27 3.61
N ILE A 169 -15.27 15.36 4.35
CA ILE A 169 -14.39 16.45 3.91
C ILE A 169 -12.94 16.07 4.26
N ILE A 170 -12.09 16.02 3.24
CA ILE A 170 -10.66 15.76 3.39
C ILE A 170 -9.90 17.06 3.28
N SER A 171 -9.13 17.40 4.32
CA SER A 171 -8.38 18.65 4.38
C SER A 171 -7.27 18.71 3.33
N ARG A 172 -6.88 19.92 2.94
CA ARG A 172 -5.77 20.15 2.00
C ARG A 172 -4.46 19.56 2.56
N ASP A 173 -4.17 19.79 3.83
CA ASP A 173 -2.97 19.30 4.51
C ASP A 173 -2.89 17.78 4.48
N PHE A 174 -4.01 17.09 4.73
CA PHE A 174 -4.06 15.63 4.65
C PHE A 174 -3.79 15.12 3.23
N LEU A 175 -4.36 15.77 2.20
CA LEU A 175 -4.08 15.41 0.80
C LEU A 175 -2.62 15.68 0.44
N MET A 176 -2.06 16.82 0.84
CA MET A 176 -0.64 17.12 0.64
C MET A 176 0.24 16.07 1.32
N GLN A 177 -0.04 15.70 2.56
CA GLN A 177 0.68 14.66 3.28
C GLN A 177 0.63 13.30 2.56
N LYS A 178 -0.52 12.92 1.98
CA LYS A 178 -0.66 11.71 1.16
C LYS A 178 0.09 11.78 -0.18
N LEU A 179 0.33 12.98 -0.69
CA LEU A 179 1.12 13.21 -1.92
C LEU A 179 2.63 13.26 -1.64
N TRP A 180 3.05 13.60 -0.43
CA TRP A 180 4.45 13.88 -0.03
C TRP A 180 5.40 12.68 -0.07
N ASN A 181 5.04 11.57 -0.65
CA ASN A 181 5.79 10.32 -0.60
C ASN A 181 6.95 10.20 -1.63
N THR A 182 7.48 11.32 -2.10
CA THR A 182 8.71 11.37 -2.90
C THR A 182 9.48 12.63 -2.47
N ASP A 183 10.81 12.61 -2.50
CA ASP A 183 11.77 13.64 -2.06
C ASP A 183 11.55 15.08 -2.60
N VAL A 184 10.37 15.39 -3.10
CA VAL A 184 9.97 16.69 -3.63
C VAL A 184 8.96 17.31 -2.70
N PHE A 185 9.31 18.45 -2.14
CA PHE A 185 8.40 19.31 -1.38
C PHE A 185 7.16 19.63 -2.22
N ILE A 186 6.00 19.08 -1.87
CA ILE A 186 4.74 19.36 -2.55
C ILE A 186 4.09 20.55 -1.86
N ASP A 187 4.05 21.67 -2.58
CA ASP A 187 3.38 22.88 -2.13
C ASP A 187 1.87 22.88 -2.45
N ASP A 188 1.18 23.85 -1.92
CA ASP A 188 -0.27 24.05 -2.11
C ASP A 188 -0.64 24.29 -3.59
N ASN A 189 0.28 24.85 -4.38
CA ASN A 189 0.10 25.05 -5.82
C ASN A 189 0.07 23.72 -6.56
N THR A 190 0.95 22.79 -6.20
CA THR A 190 1.00 21.45 -6.78
C THR A 190 -0.31 20.69 -6.54
N LEU A 191 -0.87 20.73 -5.32
CA LEU A 191 -2.18 20.15 -5.05
C LEU A 191 -3.28 20.80 -5.90
N THR A 192 -3.29 22.12 -5.99
CA THR A 192 -4.29 22.88 -6.77
C THR A 192 -4.24 22.54 -8.25
N VAL A 193 -3.05 22.44 -8.84
CA VAL A 193 -2.86 22.07 -10.26
C VAL A 193 -3.35 20.63 -10.51
N ASN A 194 -2.95 19.68 -9.67
CA ASN A 194 -3.39 18.28 -9.82
C ASN A 194 -4.90 18.15 -9.64
N MET A 195 -5.50 18.86 -8.68
CA MET A 195 -6.94 18.88 -8.47
C MET A 195 -7.70 19.43 -9.68
N THR A 196 -7.18 20.50 -10.30
CA THR A 196 -7.77 21.11 -11.51
C THR A 196 -7.70 20.15 -12.70
N ARG A 197 -6.56 19.47 -12.89
CA ARG A 197 -6.39 18.47 -13.95
C ARG A 197 -7.30 17.27 -13.76
N LEU A 198 -7.38 16.77 -12.54
CA LEU A 198 -8.25 15.65 -12.18
C LEU A 198 -9.71 15.95 -12.44
N ARG A 199 -10.21 17.15 -12.06
CA ARG A 199 -11.56 17.57 -12.37
C ARG A 199 -11.84 17.58 -13.86
N LYS A 200 -10.97 18.19 -14.66
CA LYS A 200 -11.12 18.22 -16.12
C LYS A 200 -11.21 16.82 -16.73
N LYS A 201 -10.42 15.86 -16.23
CA LYS A 201 -10.49 14.48 -16.70
C LYS A 201 -11.82 13.82 -16.35
N ILE A 202 -12.33 14.02 -15.13
CA ILE A 202 -13.62 13.48 -14.70
C ILE A 202 -14.77 14.13 -15.48
N GLU A 203 -14.72 15.45 -15.67
CA GLU A 203 -15.70 16.19 -16.50
C GLU A 203 -15.69 15.73 -17.96
N SER A 204 -14.52 15.40 -18.53
CA SER A 204 -14.42 14.87 -19.89
C SER A 204 -15.08 13.51 -20.08
N LEU A 205 -15.23 12.74 -18.99
CA LEU A 205 -16.00 11.50 -18.97
C LEU A 205 -17.52 11.73 -18.92
N GLY A 206 -17.97 12.93 -18.52
CA GLY A 206 -19.38 13.28 -18.40
C GLY A 206 -19.88 13.49 -16.97
N LEU A 207 -18.99 13.44 -15.98
CA LEU A 207 -19.32 13.63 -14.56
C LEU A 207 -18.96 15.06 -14.12
N GLU A 208 -19.93 15.94 -14.12
CA GLU A 208 -19.77 17.30 -13.61
C GLU A 208 -19.86 17.37 -12.09
N ASN A 209 -19.09 18.29 -11.50
CA ASN A 209 -19.12 18.56 -10.05
C ASN A 209 -18.87 17.33 -9.16
N TYR A 210 -18.16 16.32 -9.65
CA TYR A 210 -17.86 15.11 -8.89
C TYR A 210 -17.03 15.42 -7.63
N ILE A 211 -15.98 16.25 -7.75
CA ILE A 211 -15.18 16.71 -6.62
C ILE A 211 -15.63 18.09 -6.18
N ILE A 212 -16.20 18.17 -4.99
CA ILE A 212 -16.73 19.39 -4.39
C ILE A 212 -15.66 20.05 -3.52
N THR A 213 -15.46 21.37 -3.71
CA THR A 213 -14.63 22.17 -2.79
C THR A 213 -15.49 22.69 -1.64
N LYS A 214 -15.08 22.39 -0.42
CA LYS A 214 -15.59 23.04 0.80
C LYS A 214 -14.62 24.14 1.18
N LYS A 215 -15.00 25.39 0.89
CA LYS A 215 -14.16 26.58 1.06
C LYS A 215 -13.60 26.66 2.48
N GLY A 216 -12.27 26.77 2.61
CA GLY A 216 -11.56 26.79 3.88
C GLY A 216 -11.41 25.45 4.61
N SER A 217 -12.04 24.36 4.10
CA SER A 217 -12.01 23.06 4.79
C SER A 217 -11.34 21.94 3.96
N GLY A 218 -11.51 21.92 2.64
CA GLY A 218 -10.92 20.89 1.81
C GLY A 218 -11.78 20.43 0.64
N TYR A 219 -11.73 19.14 0.32
CA TYR A 219 -12.41 18.52 -0.81
C TYR A 219 -13.21 17.28 -0.38
N MET A 220 -14.25 16.94 -1.14
CA MET A 220 -15.04 15.72 -0.93
C MET A 220 -15.61 15.20 -2.26
N VAL A 221 -16.00 13.94 -2.30
CA VAL A 221 -16.77 13.28 -3.35
C VAL A 221 -18.05 12.69 -2.79
#